data_764c52ed9c3b1b43ed3285b0b79a546f
#
_entry.id   764c52ed9c3b1b43ed3285b0b79a546f
#
_cell.length_a   1.000
_cell.length_b   1.000
_cell.length_c   1.000
_cell.angle_alpha   90.00
_cell.angle_beta   90.00
_cell.angle_gamma   90.00
#
_symmetry.space_group_name_H-M   'P 1'
#
loop_
_entity.id
_entity.type
_entity.pdbx_description
1 polymer ?
#
loop_
_entity_poly.entity_id
_entity_poly.type
_entity_poly.pdbx_seq_one_letter_code
_entity_poly.pdbx_strand_id
1 'polypeptide(L)'
;MYMKNNKTNHKACGSTFSRLLLMLALLLTGQTLFAQSKQVTGVVKDATGETVIGASVLEKGTTNGVITDLDGNFKLTVSKNNAILQISYVGYQTQEVNVSGKTSIIVTLKEDSEMLEEVVVVGYGAQKKES
;
A
#
# COMPACT_ATOMS: atom_id res chain seq x y z
N MET A 1 36.79 58.68 -5.60
CA MET A 1 36.81 58.23 -6.91
C MET A 1 36.93 56.79 -7.03
N TYR A 2 37.75 56.24 -6.29
CA TYR A 2 38.01 54.89 -6.41
C TYR A 2 37.03 54.00 -5.75
N MET A 3 36.25 54.54 -4.93
CA MET A 3 35.28 53.80 -4.19
C MET A 3 34.22 53.18 -5.04
N LYS A 4 34.03 53.74 -6.20
CA LYS A 4 33.06 53.16 -7.09
C LYS A 4 33.39 51.75 -7.48
N ASN A 5 34.66 51.51 -7.72
CA ASN A 5 35.08 50.21 -8.15
C ASN A 5 34.86 49.19 -7.06
N ASN A 6 35.14 49.60 -5.84
CA ASN A 6 34.95 48.67 -4.73
C ASN A 6 33.50 48.28 -4.57
N LYS A 7 32.63 49.23 -4.74
CA LYS A 7 31.23 48.89 -4.61
C LYS A 7 30.75 47.90 -5.64
N THR A 8 31.28 48.06 -6.84
CA THR A 8 30.91 47.14 -7.89
C THR A 8 31.32 45.71 -7.55
N ASN A 9 32.49 45.55 -7.00
CA ASN A 9 32.94 44.24 -6.65
C ASN A 9 32.09 43.57 -5.60
N HIS A 10 31.71 44.35 -4.61
CA HIS A 10 30.88 43.81 -3.56
C HIS A 10 29.54 43.33 -4.10
N LYS A 11 28.98 44.08 -5.00
CA LYS A 11 27.71 43.67 -5.57
C LYS A 11 27.84 42.37 -6.35
N ALA A 12 28.92 42.24 -7.08
CA ALA A 12 29.13 41.05 -7.86
C ALA A 12 29.22 39.83 -6.97
N CYS A 13 29.91 39.92 -5.87
CA CYS A 13 29.99 38.79 -4.94
C CYS A 13 28.65 38.45 -4.35
N GLY A 14 27.92 39.45 -3.93
CA GLY A 14 26.61 39.20 -3.36
C GLY A 14 25.67 38.55 -4.34
N SER A 15 25.73 39.01 -5.57
CA SER A 15 24.86 38.46 -6.59
C SER A 15 25.13 36.99 -6.84
N THR A 16 26.38 36.62 -6.91
CA THR A 16 26.75 35.25 -7.15
C THR A 16 26.34 34.36 -5.99
N PHE A 17 26.56 34.82 -4.81
CA PHE A 17 26.20 34.05 -3.62
C PHE A 17 24.71 33.86 -3.54
N SER A 18 23.94 34.87 -3.85
CA SER A 18 22.50 34.82 -3.85
C SER A 18 21.99 33.81 -4.86
N ARG A 19 22.61 33.76 -6.02
CA ARG A 19 22.23 32.80 -7.04
C ARG A 19 22.50 31.36 -6.60
N LEU A 20 23.58 31.14 -5.96
CA LEU A 20 23.92 29.84 -5.45
C LEU A 20 22.95 29.38 -4.39
N LEU A 21 22.55 30.28 -3.52
CA LEU A 21 21.56 29.99 -2.52
C LEU A 21 20.22 29.64 -3.13
N LEU A 22 19.85 30.36 -4.15
CA LEU A 22 18.60 30.12 -4.83
C LEU A 22 18.60 28.75 -5.49
N MET A 23 19.70 28.41 -6.13
CA MET A 23 19.83 27.11 -6.77
C MET A 23 19.78 26.00 -5.77
N LEU A 24 20.41 26.19 -4.65
CA LEU A 24 20.40 25.20 -3.60
C LEU A 24 19.02 25.00 -3.03
N ALA A 25 18.30 26.09 -2.85
CA ALA A 25 16.94 26.03 -2.35
C ALA A 25 16.03 25.28 -3.33
N LEU A 26 16.21 25.51 -4.60
CA LEU A 26 15.44 24.80 -5.62
C LEU A 26 15.73 23.30 -5.59
N LEU A 27 16.97 22.94 -5.38
CA LEU A 27 17.34 21.54 -5.31
C LEU A 27 16.70 20.86 -4.10
N LEU A 28 16.64 21.57 -3.00
CA LEU A 28 16.04 21.02 -1.79
C LEU A 28 14.55 20.83 -1.91
N THR A 29 13.88 21.75 -2.59
CA THR A 29 12.44 21.65 -2.73
C THR A 29 12.03 20.53 -3.69
N GLY A 30 12.93 20.16 -4.56
CA GLY A 30 12.63 19.09 -5.51
C GLY A 30 12.55 17.71 -4.89
N GLN A 31 12.98 17.59 -3.65
CA GLN A 31 13.02 16.27 -3.02
C GLN A 31 11.68 15.80 -2.50
N THR A 32 10.74 16.67 -2.42
CA THR A 32 9.46 16.31 -1.79
C THR A 32 8.47 15.66 -2.74
N LEU A 33 8.84 15.52 -4.00
CA LEU A 33 7.91 15.01 -4.99
C LEU A 33 7.85 13.50 -5.09
N PHE A 34 8.64 12.82 -4.28
CA PHE A 34 8.68 11.38 -4.40
C PHE A 34 7.96 10.68 -3.29
N ALA A 35 6.70 11.01 -3.10
CA ALA A 35 5.84 10.12 -2.36
C ALA A 35 5.65 8.93 -3.28
N GLN A 36 6.27 7.82 -2.97
CA GLN A 36 6.16 6.65 -3.80
C GLN A 36 4.86 5.95 -3.54
N SER A 37 3.78 6.53 -4.01
CA SER A 37 2.50 5.86 -3.95
C SER A 37 2.32 5.08 -5.23
N LYS A 38 1.73 3.91 -5.10
CA LYS A 38 1.53 3.02 -6.22
C LYS A 38 0.09 2.55 -6.18
N GLN A 39 -0.57 2.57 -7.31
CA GLN A 39 -1.94 2.11 -7.39
C GLN A 39 -1.95 0.65 -7.81
N VAL A 40 -2.62 -0.16 -7.00
CA VAL A 40 -2.73 -1.59 -7.26
C VAL A 40 -4.19 -1.90 -7.49
N THR A 41 -4.48 -2.62 -8.57
CA THR A 41 -5.82 -3.09 -8.86
C THR A 41 -5.81 -4.61 -8.81
N GLY A 42 -6.98 -5.18 -8.59
CA GLY A 42 -7.05 -6.63 -8.57
C GLY A 42 -8.47 -7.15 -8.43
N VAL A 43 -8.57 -8.44 -8.45
CA VAL A 43 -9.83 -9.16 -8.32
C VAL A 43 -9.69 -10.18 -7.22
N VAL A 44 -10.69 -10.29 -6.37
CA VAL A 44 -10.72 -11.30 -5.32
C VAL A 44 -11.73 -12.36 -5.71
N LYS A 45 -11.30 -13.61 -5.72
CA LYS A 45 -12.13 -14.75 -6.08
C LYS A 45 -12.04 -15.81 -4.98
N ASP A 46 -13.01 -16.68 -4.95
CA ASP A 46 -12.97 -17.82 -4.04
C ASP A 46 -12.40 -19.05 -4.76
N ALA A 47 -12.36 -20.18 -4.08
CA ALA A 47 -11.77 -21.39 -4.63
C ALA A 47 -12.56 -21.92 -5.83
N THR A 48 -13.81 -21.55 -5.97
CA THR A 48 -14.63 -21.98 -7.10
C THR A 48 -14.48 -21.07 -8.31
N GLY A 49 -13.77 -19.96 -8.15
CA GLY A 49 -13.58 -19.01 -9.24
C GLY A 49 -14.59 -17.89 -9.26
N GLU A 50 -15.50 -17.85 -8.31
CA GLU A 50 -16.49 -16.79 -8.25
C GLU A 50 -15.89 -15.57 -7.55
N THR A 51 -16.28 -14.38 -7.97
CA THR A 51 -15.79 -13.17 -7.38
C THR A 51 -16.36 -12.97 -5.99
N VAL A 52 -15.55 -12.43 -5.10
CA VAL A 52 -15.95 -12.18 -3.71
C VAL A 52 -16.28 -10.70 -3.56
N ILE A 53 -17.55 -10.42 -3.22
CA ILE A 53 -18.04 -9.07 -3.05
C ILE A 53 -17.92 -8.69 -1.57
N GLY A 54 -17.39 -7.49 -1.32
CA GLY A 54 -17.29 -6.99 0.05
C GLY A 54 -16.09 -7.50 0.82
N ALA A 55 -15.11 -8.09 0.13
CA ALA A 55 -13.89 -8.51 0.78
C ALA A 55 -13.05 -7.29 1.16
N SER A 56 -12.38 -7.39 2.28
CA SER A 56 -11.56 -6.30 2.79
C SER A 56 -10.13 -6.45 2.26
N VAL A 57 -9.61 -5.40 1.65
CA VAL A 57 -8.24 -5.35 1.14
C VAL A 57 -7.53 -4.24 1.89
N LEU A 58 -6.52 -4.59 2.65
CA LEU A 58 -5.84 -3.65 3.52
C LEU A 58 -4.34 -3.71 3.27
N GLU A 59 -3.71 -2.55 3.27
CA GLU A 59 -2.26 -2.49 3.22
C GLU A 59 -1.74 -2.83 4.61
N LYS A 60 -1.04 -3.95 4.72
CA LYS A 60 -0.58 -4.45 6.01
C LYS A 60 0.28 -3.43 6.74
N GLY A 61 -0.01 -3.26 8.01
CA GLY A 61 0.70 -2.30 8.84
C GLY A 61 0.13 -0.90 8.80
N THR A 62 -0.95 -0.68 8.06
CA THR A 62 -1.60 0.63 7.96
C THR A 62 -3.10 0.46 8.09
N THR A 63 -3.80 1.59 8.11
CA THR A 63 -5.26 1.57 8.10
C THR A 63 -5.80 1.83 6.70
N ASN A 64 -4.92 1.86 5.71
CA ASN A 64 -5.29 2.15 4.33
C ASN A 64 -5.88 0.90 3.68
N GLY A 65 -7.16 0.92 3.37
CA GLY A 65 -7.82 -0.24 2.80
C GLY A 65 -9.06 0.12 2.00
N VAL A 66 -9.54 -0.85 1.25
CA VAL A 66 -10.75 -0.72 0.44
C VAL A 66 -11.52 -2.04 0.51
N ILE A 67 -12.73 -2.00 -0.03
CA ILE A 67 -13.60 -3.18 -0.08
C ILE A 67 -13.88 -3.48 -1.54
N THR A 68 -13.93 -4.76 -1.90
CA THR A 68 -14.20 -5.16 -3.28
C THR A 68 -15.61 -4.80 -3.68
N ASP A 69 -15.78 -4.50 -4.97
CA ASP A 69 -17.06 -4.09 -5.51
C ASP A 69 -17.88 -5.30 -5.96
N LEU A 70 -18.95 -5.05 -6.69
CA LEU A 70 -19.87 -6.10 -7.13
C LEU A 70 -19.23 -7.12 -8.06
N ASP A 71 -18.15 -6.72 -8.71
CA ASP A 71 -17.42 -7.62 -9.59
C ASP A 71 -16.21 -8.24 -8.91
N GLY A 72 -16.05 -8.00 -7.62
CA GLY A 72 -14.90 -8.49 -6.88
C GLY A 72 -13.62 -7.70 -7.14
N ASN A 73 -13.72 -6.58 -7.82
CA ASN A 73 -12.56 -5.75 -8.14
C ASN A 73 -12.23 -4.81 -7.00
N PHE A 74 -10.96 -4.50 -6.85
CA PHE A 74 -10.53 -3.49 -5.91
C PHE A 74 -9.45 -2.62 -6.54
N LYS A 75 -9.32 -1.42 -6.00
CA LYS A 75 -8.30 -0.48 -6.42
C LYS A 75 -7.80 0.21 -5.17
N LEU A 76 -6.54 0.02 -4.87
CA LEU A 76 -5.94 0.54 -3.65
C LEU A 76 -4.64 1.23 -3.96
N THR A 77 -4.47 2.43 -3.42
CA THR A 77 -3.20 3.15 -3.53
C THR A 77 -2.37 2.82 -2.30
N VAL A 78 -1.24 2.16 -2.51
CA VAL A 78 -0.36 1.76 -1.43
C VAL A 78 0.76 2.78 -1.27
N SER A 79 1.27 2.87 -0.06
CA SER A 79 2.29 3.87 0.27
C SER A 79 3.70 3.44 -0.12
N LYS A 80 3.89 2.16 -0.40
CA LYS A 80 5.20 1.60 -0.72
C LYS A 80 5.11 0.73 -1.95
N ASN A 81 6.21 0.67 -2.69
CA ASN A 81 6.27 -0.20 -3.84
C ASN A 81 6.25 -1.69 -3.45
N ASN A 82 6.77 -2.01 -2.27
CA ASN A 82 6.81 -3.38 -1.79
C ASN A 82 5.79 -3.65 -0.69
N ALA A 83 4.64 -3.03 -0.80
CA ALA A 83 3.57 -3.21 0.18
C ALA A 83 3.04 -4.63 0.15
N ILE A 84 2.51 -5.07 1.28
CA ILE A 84 1.83 -6.35 1.39
C ILE A 84 0.35 -6.06 1.62
N LEU A 85 -0.48 -6.64 0.78
CA LEU A 85 -1.93 -6.50 0.92
C LEU A 85 -2.47 -7.68 1.70
N GLN A 86 -3.32 -7.37 2.64
CA GLN A 86 -3.99 -8.38 3.45
C GLN A 86 -5.46 -8.41 3.06
N ILE A 87 -5.89 -9.52 2.51
CA ILE A 87 -7.25 -9.66 2.00
C ILE A 87 -8.00 -10.62 2.91
N SER A 88 -9.15 -10.20 3.40
CA SER A 88 -9.96 -11.01 4.31
C SER A 88 -11.43 -10.91 3.99
N TYR A 89 -12.15 -11.96 4.33
CA TYR A 89 -13.59 -11.99 4.19
C TYR A 89 -14.16 -12.99 5.19
N VAL A 90 -15.39 -12.78 5.60
CA VAL A 90 -16.03 -13.64 6.59
C VAL A 90 -16.12 -15.06 6.05
N GLY A 91 -15.67 -16.02 6.84
CA GLY A 91 -15.71 -17.43 6.43
C GLY A 91 -14.53 -17.87 5.58
N TYR A 92 -13.57 -16.99 5.33
CA TYR A 92 -12.42 -17.31 4.52
C TYR A 92 -11.14 -17.01 5.28
N GLN A 93 -10.09 -17.70 4.92
CA GLN A 93 -8.77 -17.44 5.49
C GLN A 93 -8.19 -16.16 4.95
N THR A 94 -7.52 -15.41 5.80
CA THR A 94 -6.86 -14.18 5.39
C THR A 94 -5.67 -14.51 4.50
N GLN A 95 -5.56 -13.80 3.37
CA GLN A 95 -4.45 -13.97 2.44
C GLN A 95 -3.59 -12.73 2.45
N GLU A 96 -2.28 -12.94 2.33
CA GLU A 96 -1.33 -11.84 2.20
C GLU A 96 -0.65 -11.93 0.86
N VAL A 97 -0.60 -10.83 0.13
CA VAL A 97 -0.02 -10.78 -1.20
C VAL A 97 0.97 -9.64 -1.26
N ASN A 98 2.18 -9.95 -1.72
CA ASN A 98 3.20 -8.93 -1.92
C ASN A 98 3.01 -8.34 -3.31
N VAL A 99 2.85 -7.02 -3.38
CA VAL A 99 2.60 -6.34 -4.65
C VAL A 99 3.85 -5.71 -5.24
N SER A 100 5.02 -6.13 -4.78
CA SER A 100 6.27 -5.60 -5.29
C SER A 100 6.37 -5.86 -6.79
N GLY A 101 6.51 -4.77 -7.55
CA GLY A 101 6.60 -4.88 -9.00
C GLY A 101 5.32 -5.25 -9.71
N LYS A 102 4.19 -5.26 -8.99
CA LYS A 102 2.90 -5.62 -9.59
C LYS A 102 1.90 -4.49 -9.42
N THR A 103 1.12 -4.24 -10.45
CA THR A 103 0.04 -3.27 -10.39
C THR A 103 -1.33 -3.92 -10.55
N SER A 104 -1.36 -5.19 -10.95
CA SER A 104 -2.60 -5.93 -11.13
C SER A 104 -2.39 -7.33 -10.57
N ILE A 105 -3.29 -7.76 -9.71
CA ILE A 105 -3.17 -9.06 -9.06
C ILE A 105 -4.53 -9.76 -9.02
N ILE A 106 -4.48 -11.07 -8.91
CA ILE A 106 -5.68 -11.88 -8.71
C ILE A 106 -5.47 -12.64 -7.41
N VAL A 107 -6.41 -12.52 -6.50
CA VAL A 107 -6.34 -13.14 -5.18
C VAL A 107 -7.41 -14.20 -5.09
N THR A 108 -7.02 -15.40 -4.68
CA THR A 108 -7.95 -16.50 -4.46
C THR A 108 -8.03 -16.77 -2.96
N LEU A 109 -9.22 -16.64 -2.40
CA LEU A 109 -9.44 -16.89 -0.99
C LEU A 109 -9.84 -18.35 -0.79
N LYS A 110 -9.41 -18.91 0.31
CA LYS A 110 -9.75 -20.28 0.68
C LYS A 110 -10.69 -20.23 1.87
N GLU A 111 -11.62 -21.15 1.89
CA GLU A 111 -12.53 -21.24 3.01
C GLU A 111 -11.78 -21.56 4.28
N ASP A 112 -12.27 -21.03 5.38
CA ASP A 112 -11.68 -21.30 6.68
C ASP A 112 -12.27 -22.60 7.21
N SER A 113 -11.67 -23.69 6.85
CA SER A 113 -12.14 -24.99 7.24
C SER A 113 -11.98 -25.27 8.72
N GLU A 114 -11.09 -24.56 9.37
CA GLU A 114 -10.92 -24.74 10.79
C GLU A 114 -12.17 -24.29 11.54
N MET A 115 -12.77 -23.22 11.11
CA MET A 115 -13.98 -22.74 11.71
C MET A 115 -15.09 -23.76 11.60
N LEU A 116 -15.19 -24.38 10.45
CA LEU A 116 -16.19 -25.40 10.23
C LEU A 116 -15.92 -26.65 11.05
N GLU A 117 -14.67 -27.00 11.18
CA GLU A 117 -14.30 -28.15 11.97
C GLU A 117 -14.63 -27.96 13.43
N GLU A 118 -14.42 -26.77 13.93
CA GLU A 118 -14.78 -26.49 15.31
C GLU A 118 -16.25 -26.71 15.57
N VAL A 119 -17.07 -26.25 14.68
CA VAL A 119 -18.50 -26.40 14.82
C VAL A 119 -18.88 -27.88 14.84
N VAL A 120 -18.28 -28.64 13.94
CA VAL A 120 -18.57 -30.04 13.85
C VAL A 120 -18.11 -30.79 15.12
N VAL A 121 -16.94 -30.47 15.59
CA VAL A 121 -16.43 -31.15 16.77
C VAL A 121 -17.27 -30.86 17.99
N VAL A 122 -17.71 -29.64 18.13
CA VAL A 122 -18.58 -29.31 19.24
C VAL A 122 -19.88 -30.05 19.17
N GLY A 123 -20.42 -30.18 18.00
CA GLY A 123 -21.65 -30.94 17.84
C GLY A 123 -21.48 -32.42 18.10
N TYR A 124 -20.18 -33.03 18.04
CA TYR A 124 -19.97 -34.41 18.20
C TYR A 124 -19.69 -34.84 19.54
N GLY A 125 -19.10 -34.12 20.17
CA GLY A 125 -18.86 -34.47 21.51
C GLY A 125 -18.21 -35.76 21.76
N ALA A 126 -17.83 -36.88 22.13
CA ALA A 126 -17.27 -37.77 22.44
C ALA A 126 -16.65 -38.39 22.34
N GLN A 127 -16.28 -38.30 22.25
CA GLN A 127 -15.79 -38.90 22.47
C GLN A 127 -15.32 -39.18 22.53
N LYS A 128 -15.13 -39.33 22.37
CA LYS A 128 -14.74 -39.82 22.64
C LYS A 128 -14.36 -39.96 22.66
N LYS A 129 -14.33 -40.05 22.51
CA LYS A 129 -14.07 -40.42 22.79
C LYS A 129 -13.90 -40.47 22.81
N GLU A 130 -13.91 -40.56 22.61
CA GLU A 130 -13.89 -40.77 22.83
C GLU A 130 -13.79 -40.65 22.90
N SER A 131 -13.64 -41.00 22.86
CA SER A 131 -13.77 -41.19 23.04
C SER A 131 -13.95 -41.20 23.15
#